data_f73fb884d9619b02c7d58d1088cbed39
#
_entry.id   f73fb884d9619b02c7d58d1088cbed39
#
_cell.length_a   1.000
_cell.length_b   1.000
_cell.length_c   1.000
_cell.angle_alpha   90.00
_cell.angle_beta   90.00
_cell.angle_gamma   90.00
#
_symmetry.space_group_name_H-M   'P 1'
#
loop_
_entity.id
_entity.type
_entity.pdbx_description
1 polymer ?
#
loop_
_entity_poly.entity_id
_entity_poly.type
_entity_poly.pdbx_seq_one_letter_code
_entity_poly.pdbx_strand_id
1 'polypeptide(L)'
;MTEDFVATAEMTYEWHRWAAISLLRGTPVSKAVQTMTDEGVPEDQAAAACARLLTDPTFEAAEWAMQQLRKLESVLDMSRQMENLDPPPLEVDRRSGLSHEEFLHEYYARNQPVVLEDVCAEWPALTRWTPEYLAETLAKAEVEVMAGREGDDNYEVNSNQHRTQMPFDEYVAKVLATEWSNDLYLVANNKLLESGVAGPLWDDFTLDARYLVPDEKRKFTFLWFGPAGTVTKLHHDLMNILFHQVDGWKQFILISPLETHRLSNTVGVYSDVDPQTPNLTRFPRYQAVRPFQVSVGPGDALFVPVGWWHHVTALETSISVSTTSFRYPNSVPWANPTKIL
;
A
#
# COMPACT_ATOMS: atom_id res chain seq x y z
N MET A 1 -53.22 28.68 2.43
CA MET A 1 -52.52 28.04 1.31
C MET A 1 -51.09 28.49 1.39
N THR A 2 -50.28 27.73 2.08
CA THR A 2 -48.82 27.91 2.10
C THR A 2 -48.27 27.00 1.01
N GLU A 3 -47.85 27.60 -0.12
CA GLU A 3 -47.08 26.93 -1.13
C GLU A 3 -45.72 26.63 -0.52
N ASP A 4 -45.46 25.35 -0.23
CA ASP A 4 -44.14 24.82 0.06
C ASP A 4 -43.32 24.98 -1.22
N PHE A 5 -42.48 25.99 -1.28
CA PHE A 5 -41.42 26.14 -2.27
C PHE A 5 -40.41 25.03 -1.97
N VAL A 6 -40.58 23.89 -2.58
CA VAL A 6 -39.48 22.89 -2.72
C VAL A 6 -38.47 23.59 -3.64
N ALA A 7 -37.36 24.05 -3.08
CA ALA A 7 -36.26 24.57 -3.85
C ALA A 7 -35.73 23.44 -4.75
N THR A 8 -36.01 23.51 -6.04
CA THR A 8 -35.45 22.60 -7.03
C THR A 8 -33.93 22.80 -7.08
N ALA A 9 -33.16 21.75 -6.91
CA ALA A 9 -31.72 21.83 -7.03
C ALA A 9 -31.36 22.25 -8.46
N GLU A 10 -30.60 23.33 -8.61
CA GLU A 10 -30.10 23.74 -9.92
C GLU A 10 -29.02 22.78 -10.41
N MET A 11 -28.88 22.68 -11.75
CA MET A 11 -27.79 21.91 -12.38
C MET A 11 -26.43 22.55 -12.12
N THR A 12 -25.73 22.10 -11.08
CA THR A 12 -24.45 22.63 -10.63
C THR A 12 -23.27 22.01 -11.37
N TYR A 13 -22.07 22.60 -11.21
CA TYR A 13 -20.82 22.00 -11.70
C TYR A 13 -20.62 20.56 -11.19
N GLU A 14 -20.95 20.29 -9.93
CA GLU A 14 -20.81 18.96 -9.32
C GLU A 14 -21.72 17.93 -9.98
N TRP A 15 -22.95 18.32 -10.32
CA TRP A 15 -23.87 17.45 -11.06
C TRP A 15 -23.41 17.19 -12.49
N HIS A 16 -22.84 18.18 -13.19
CA HIS A 16 -22.24 17.97 -14.51
C HIS A 16 -21.08 17.00 -14.44
N ARG A 17 -20.19 17.20 -13.45
CA ARG A 17 -19.06 16.32 -13.21
C ARG A 17 -19.51 14.91 -12.87
N TRP A 18 -20.48 14.75 -11.97
CA TRP A 18 -21.03 13.45 -11.58
C TRP A 18 -21.65 12.72 -12.78
N ALA A 19 -22.46 13.40 -13.60
CA ALA A 19 -23.07 12.87 -14.79
C ALA A 19 -22.00 12.37 -15.79
N ALA A 20 -20.98 13.20 -16.07
CA ALA A 20 -19.88 12.85 -16.94
C ALA A 20 -19.15 11.57 -16.47
N ILE A 21 -18.76 11.52 -15.19
CA ILE A 21 -18.09 10.37 -14.61
C ILE A 21 -18.98 9.13 -14.66
N SER A 22 -20.27 9.25 -14.34
CA SER A 22 -21.23 8.14 -14.36
C SER A 22 -21.41 7.57 -15.76
N LEU A 23 -21.57 8.41 -16.78
CA LEU A 23 -21.69 7.99 -18.17
C LEU A 23 -20.40 7.32 -18.67
N LEU A 24 -19.23 7.90 -18.37
CA LEU A 24 -17.92 7.30 -18.71
C LEU A 24 -17.71 5.94 -18.03
N ARG A 25 -18.27 5.74 -16.85
CA ARG A 25 -18.29 4.43 -16.17
C ARG A 25 -19.29 3.44 -16.73
N GLY A 26 -20.11 3.86 -17.70
CA GLY A 26 -21.08 3.01 -18.37
C GLY A 26 -22.47 3.00 -17.73
N THR A 27 -22.78 3.95 -16.85
CA THR A 27 -24.14 4.13 -16.35
C THR A 27 -25.06 4.52 -17.51
N PRO A 28 -26.19 3.84 -17.74
CA PRO A 28 -27.15 4.22 -18.76
C PRO A 28 -27.67 5.65 -18.55
N VAL A 29 -27.86 6.40 -19.62
CA VAL A 29 -28.37 7.78 -19.57
C VAL A 29 -29.66 7.89 -18.74
N SER A 30 -30.61 6.99 -18.96
CA SER A 30 -31.87 6.97 -18.20
C SER A 30 -31.64 6.81 -16.69
N LYS A 31 -30.65 5.99 -16.29
CA LYS A 31 -30.33 5.82 -14.87
C LYS A 31 -29.62 7.02 -14.29
N ALA A 32 -28.74 7.67 -15.06
CA ALA A 32 -28.08 8.90 -14.62
C ALA A 32 -29.10 10.04 -14.44
N VAL A 33 -30.01 10.23 -15.39
CA VAL A 33 -31.12 11.19 -15.29
C VAL A 33 -31.98 10.90 -14.07
N GLN A 34 -32.43 9.66 -13.90
CA GLN A 34 -33.24 9.26 -12.74
C GLN A 34 -32.57 9.59 -11.42
N THR A 35 -31.28 9.26 -11.26
CA THR A 35 -30.54 9.54 -10.03
C THR A 35 -30.47 11.05 -9.74
N MET A 36 -30.19 11.88 -10.74
CA MET A 36 -30.19 13.33 -10.57
C MET A 36 -31.58 13.88 -10.21
N THR A 37 -32.62 13.30 -10.80
CA THR A 37 -34.02 13.70 -10.51
C THR A 37 -34.45 13.30 -9.10
N ASP A 38 -34.08 12.12 -8.64
CA ASP A 38 -34.34 11.64 -7.28
C ASP A 38 -33.67 12.55 -6.20
N GLU A 39 -32.56 13.22 -6.58
CA GLU A 39 -31.83 14.16 -5.73
C GLU A 39 -32.26 15.64 -5.96
N GLY A 40 -33.38 15.85 -6.69
CA GLY A 40 -34.04 17.15 -6.82
C GLY A 40 -33.64 17.99 -8.04
N VAL A 41 -32.80 17.49 -8.93
CA VAL A 41 -32.52 18.17 -10.22
C VAL A 41 -33.72 18.01 -11.14
N PRO A 42 -34.23 19.08 -11.79
CA PRO A 42 -35.33 18.95 -12.75
C PRO A 42 -34.98 17.99 -13.90
N GLU A 43 -35.90 17.10 -14.24
CA GLU A 43 -35.68 16.01 -15.23
C GLU A 43 -35.23 16.54 -16.59
N ASP A 44 -35.84 17.64 -17.05
CA ASP A 44 -35.49 18.30 -18.31
C ASP A 44 -34.06 18.83 -18.31
N GLN A 45 -33.59 19.38 -17.18
CA GLN A 45 -32.21 19.87 -17.02
C GLN A 45 -31.24 18.70 -16.95
N ALA A 46 -31.54 17.65 -16.21
CA ALA A 46 -30.74 16.43 -16.12
C ALA A 46 -30.56 15.76 -17.50
N ALA A 47 -31.68 15.59 -18.22
CA ALA A 47 -31.69 15.02 -19.58
C ALA A 47 -30.90 15.89 -20.57
N ALA A 48 -31.09 17.21 -20.55
CA ALA A 48 -30.36 18.15 -21.41
C ALA A 48 -28.86 18.16 -21.12
N ALA A 49 -28.45 18.02 -19.85
CA ALA A 49 -27.05 17.92 -19.47
C ALA A 49 -26.40 16.65 -20.01
N CYS A 50 -27.03 15.48 -19.83
CA CYS A 50 -26.56 14.22 -20.39
C CYS A 50 -26.47 14.28 -21.94
N ALA A 51 -27.47 14.83 -22.62
CA ALA A 51 -27.47 14.99 -24.06
C ALA A 51 -26.31 15.87 -24.56
N ARG A 52 -26.02 16.99 -23.86
CA ARG A 52 -24.89 17.87 -24.19
C ARG A 52 -23.55 17.14 -24.00
N LEU A 53 -23.37 16.38 -22.92
CA LEU A 53 -22.15 15.60 -22.68
C LEU A 53 -21.89 14.62 -23.83
N LEU A 54 -22.90 13.90 -24.29
CA LEU A 54 -22.75 12.90 -25.36
C LEU A 54 -22.39 13.48 -26.74
N THR A 55 -22.51 14.80 -26.90
CA THR A 55 -22.16 15.51 -28.15
C THR A 55 -20.94 16.43 -27.97
N ASP A 56 -20.32 16.42 -26.78
CA ASP A 56 -19.14 17.23 -26.48
C ASP A 56 -17.87 16.51 -26.96
N PRO A 57 -17.04 17.12 -27.83
CA PRO A 57 -15.80 16.51 -28.32
C PRO A 57 -14.83 16.13 -27.21
N THR A 58 -14.83 16.84 -26.08
CA THR A 58 -14.00 16.53 -24.91
C THR A 58 -14.48 15.22 -24.25
N PHE A 59 -15.79 15.06 -24.16
CA PHE A 59 -16.40 13.83 -23.64
C PHE A 59 -16.13 12.62 -24.55
N GLU A 60 -16.22 12.78 -25.88
CA GLU A 60 -15.85 11.72 -26.84
C GLU A 60 -14.38 11.31 -26.69
N ALA A 61 -13.46 12.28 -26.52
CA ALA A 61 -12.05 11.97 -26.27
C ALA A 61 -11.84 11.22 -24.94
N ALA A 62 -12.56 11.61 -23.87
CA ALA A 62 -12.54 10.92 -22.60
C ALA A 62 -13.13 9.50 -22.70
N GLU A 63 -14.21 9.32 -23.47
CA GLU A 63 -14.82 8.00 -23.72
C GLU A 63 -13.85 7.07 -24.46
N TRP A 64 -13.16 7.59 -25.47
CA TRP A 64 -12.11 6.82 -26.17
C TRP A 64 -11.00 6.37 -25.19
N ALA A 65 -10.52 7.27 -24.33
CA ALA A 65 -9.52 6.94 -23.32
C ALA A 65 -10.02 5.87 -22.34
N MET A 66 -11.29 5.96 -21.92
CA MET A 66 -11.92 4.95 -21.06
C MET A 66 -12.07 3.58 -21.75
N GLN A 67 -12.30 3.56 -23.07
CA GLN A 67 -12.31 2.31 -23.84
C GLN A 67 -10.93 1.65 -23.87
N GLN A 68 -9.84 2.44 -24.01
CA GLN A 68 -8.47 1.91 -23.91
C GLN A 68 -8.19 1.35 -22.52
N LEU A 69 -8.62 2.05 -21.47
CA LEU A 69 -8.48 1.57 -20.09
C LEU A 69 -9.23 0.23 -19.88
N ARG A 70 -10.50 0.14 -20.32
CA ARG A 70 -11.29 -1.11 -20.28
C ARG A 70 -10.62 -2.25 -21.04
N LYS A 71 -9.95 -1.94 -22.16
CA LYS A 71 -9.18 -2.93 -22.91
C LYS A 71 -8.02 -3.47 -22.09
N LEU A 72 -7.28 -2.61 -21.38
CA LEU A 72 -6.20 -3.01 -20.48
C LEU A 72 -6.73 -3.81 -19.28
N GLU A 73 -7.82 -3.36 -18.65
CA GLU A 73 -8.50 -4.11 -17.59
C GLU A 73 -8.88 -5.53 -18.07
N SER A 74 -9.41 -5.67 -19.30
CA SER A 74 -9.79 -6.97 -19.86
C SER A 74 -8.58 -7.89 -20.11
N VAL A 75 -7.41 -7.33 -20.41
CA VAL A 75 -6.15 -8.11 -20.52
C VAL A 75 -5.72 -8.63 -19.16
N LEU A 76 -5.80 -7.78 -18.11
CA LEU A 76 -5.51 -8.21 -16.74
C LEU A 76 -6.49 -9.31 -16.29
N ASP A 77 -7.79 -9.15 -16.57
CA ASP A 77 -8.81 -10.15 -16.25
C ASP A 77 -8.57 -11.48 -16.99
N MET A 78 -8.17 -11.42 -18.26
CA MET A 78 -7.80 -12.62 -19.02
C MET A 78 -6.60 -13.33 -18.39
N SER A 79 -5.54 -12.59 -18.06
CA SER A 79 -4.36 -13.15 -17.39
C SER A 79 -4.74 -13.84 -16.09
N ARG A 80 -5.61 -13.21 -15.30
CA ARG A 80 -6.10 -13.77 -14.05
C ARG A 80 -6.98 -15.01 -14.25
N GLN A 81 -7.80 -15.03 -15.31
CA GLN A 81 -8.60 -16.21 -15.64
C GLN A 81 -7.73 -17.40 -16.04
N MET A 82 -6.62 -17.16 -16.76
CA MET A 82 -5.67 -18.22 -17.11
C MET A 82 -4.99 -18.79 -15.84
N GLU A 83 -4.54 -17.93 -14.93
CA GLU A 83 -4.02 -18.38 -13.64
C GLU A 83 -5.03 -19.20 -12.83
N ASN A 84 -6.33 -18.90 -12.95
CA ASN A 84 -7.38 -19.65 -12.25
C ASN A 84 -7.62 -21.07 -12.80
N LEU A 85 -7.10 -21.40 -13.97
CA LEU A 85 -7.17 -22.78 -14.51
C LEU A 85 -6.21 -23.71 -13.77
N ASP A 86 -5.09 -23.19 -13.29
CA ASP A 86 -4.13 -23.87 -12.44
C ASP A 86 -3.68 -22.88 -11.35
N PRO A 87 -4.54 -22.66 -10.34
CA PRO A 87 -4.29 -21.61 -9.36
C PRO A 87 -3.06 -21.96 -8.52
N PRO A 88 -2.12 -21.01 -8.36
CA PRO A 88 -1.03 -21.20 -7.42
C PRO A 88 -1.59 -21.38 -6.01
N PRO A 89 -0.85 -22.05 -5.12
CA PRO A 89 -1.22 -22.08 -3.69
C PRO A 89 -1.50 -20.68 -3.18
N LEU A 90 -2.47 -20.54 -2.28
CA LEU A 90 -2.76 -19.23 -1.61
C LEU A 90 -1.74 -18.89 -0.53
N GLU A 91 -0.66 -19.64 -0.47
CA GLU A 91 0.45 -19.46 0.46
C GLU A 91 1.66 -18.93 -0.29
N VAL A 92 2.36 -18.02 0.35
CA VAL A 92 3.65 -17.52 -0.15
C VAL A 92 4.70 -18.59 0.11
N ASP A 93 5.48 -18.94 -0.91
CA ASP A 93 6.56 -19.90 -0.78
C ASP A 93 7.53 -19.52 0.34
N ARG A 94 7.98 -20.54 1.11
CA ARG A 94 9.04 -20.37 2.11
C ARG A 94 10.24 -21.21 1.67
N ARG A 95 11.39 -20.57 1.56
CA ARG A 95 12.58 -21.17 0.95
C ARG A 95 13.85 -20.83 1.74
N SER A 96 14.77 -21.80 1.76
CA SER A 96 16.11 -21.63 2.30
C SER A 96 17.15 -22.05 1.26
N GLY A 97 18.34 -21.43 1.31
CA GLY A 97 19.47 -21.84 0.50
C GLY A 97 19.35 -21.54 -0.99
N LEU A 98 18.45 -20.64 -1.41
CA LEU A 98 18.35 -20.27 -2.82
C LEU A 98 19.67 -19.65 -3.30
N SER A 99 20.15 -20.12 -4.45
CA SER A 99 21.23 -19.48 -5.16
C SER A 99 20.75 -18.14 -5.73
N HIS A 100 21.70 -17.29 -6.11
CA HIS A 100 21.45 -16.07 -6.84
C HIS A 100 20.61 -16.28 -8.11
N GLU A 101 20.91 -17.34 -8.86
CA GLU A 101 20.23 -17.65 -10.12
C GLU A 101 18.80 -18.15 -9.89
N GLU A 102 18.59 -19.03 -8.90
CA GLU A 102 17.25 -19.51 -8.53
C GLU A 102 16.36 -18.36 -8.06
N PHE A 103 16.86 -17.48 -7.17
CA PHE A 103 16.10 -16.30 -6.73
C PHE A 103 15.75 -15.40 -7.91
N LEU A 104 16.72 -15.13 -8.81
CA LEU A 104 16.47 -14.31 -10.00
C LEU A 104 15.38 -14.93 -10.89
N HIS A 105 15.49 -16.20 -11.21
CA HIS A 105 14.65 -16.84 -12.23
C HIS A 105 13.30 -17.30 -11.70
N GLU A 106 13.19 -17.68 -10.44
CA GLU A 106 11.93 -18.18 -9.88
C GLU A 106 11.08 -17.07 -9.26
N TYR A 107 11.70 -16.02 -8.71
CA TYR A 107 10.98 -14.99 -7.95
C TYR A 107 11.16 -13.59 -8.49
N TYR A 108 12.39 -13.08 -8.59
CA TYR A 108 12.63 -11.68 -8.94
C TYR A 108 12.10 -11.32 -10.33
N ALA A 109 12.56 -12.06 -11.36
CA ALA A 109 12.16 -11.82 -12.74
C ALA A 109 10.72 -12.25 -13.06
N ARG A 110 10.14 -13.14 -12.25
CA ARG A 110 8.74 -13.55 -12.36
C ARG A 110 7.80 -12.69 -11.54
N ASN A 111 8.34 -11.71 -10.81
CA ASN A 111 7.54 -10.85 -9.95
C ASN A 111 6.69 -11.66 -8.95
N GLN A 112 7.28 -12.66 -8.27
CA GLN A 112 6.62 -13.52 -7.30
C GLN A 112 7.18 -13.30 -5.90
N PRO A 113 6.33 -13.14 -4.86
CA PRO A 113 6.79 -13.02 -3.48
C PRO A 113 7.34 -14.35 -2.95
N VAL A 114 8.28 -14.27 -2.02
CA VAL A 114 8.83 -15.44 -1.31
C VAL A 114 9.32 -15.04 0.07
N VAL A 115 9.17 -15.91 1.06
CA VAL A 115 9.85 -15.80 2.35
C VAL A 115 11.17 -16.59 2.28
N LEU A 116 12.26 -15.89 2.57
CA LEU A 116 13.60 -16.46 2.68
C LEU A 116 13.92 -16.66 4.16
N GLU A 117 14.17 -17.90 4.57
CA GLU A 117 14.32 -18.27 5.99
C GLU A 117 15.78 -18.30 6.48
N ASP A 118 16.73 -18.09 5.56
CA ASP A 118 18.16 -18.18 5.85
C ASP A 118 18.93 -16.86 5.75
N VAL A 119 18.37 -15.85 5.13
CA VAL A 119 19.13 -14.62 4.80
C VAL A 119 19.43 -13.72 5.99
N CYS A 120 18.69 -13.84 7.08
CA CYS A 120 18.96 -13.11 8.32
C CYS A 120 19.00 -14.01 9.57
N ALA A 121 18.96 -15.32 9.40
CA ALA A 121 18.94 -16.28 10.52
C ALA A 121 20.16 -16.18 11.44
N GLU A 122 21.31 -15.77 10.91
CA GLU A 122 22.57 -15.62 11.66
C GLU A 122 22.84 -14.18 12.14
N TRP A 123 21.87 -13.26 12.01
CA TRP A 123 22.08 -11.89 12.45
C TRP A 123 22.17 -11.80 13.97
N PRO A 124 23.23 -11.20 14.54
CA PRO A 124 23.26 -10.87 15.96
C PRO A 124 22.06 -10.04 16.42
N ALA A 125 21.48 -9.25 15.53
CA ALA A 125 20.29 -8.45 15.78
C ALA A 125 19.12 -9.29 16.33
N LEU A 126 18.92 -10.54 15.88
CA LEU A 126 17.82 -11.42 16.33
C LEU A 126 17.82 -11.70 17.84
N THR A 127 18.99 -11.61 18.48
CA THR A 127 19.13 -11.83 19.93
C THR A 127 19.45 -10.56 20.71
N ARG A 128 19.93 -9.52 20.02
CA ARG A 128 20.41 -8.28 20.67
C ARG A 128 19.39 -7.16 20.61
N TRP A 129 18.61 -7.06 19.52
CA TRP A 129 17.72 -5.94 19.31
C TRP A 129 16.42 -6.13 20.10
N THR A 130 16.47 -5.79 21.38
CA THR A 130 15.27 -5.52 22.17
C THR A 130 14.97 -4.02 22.11
N PRO A 131 13.74 -3.59 22.42
CA PRO A 131 13.43 -2.15 22.55
C PRO A 131 14.38 -1.44 23.49
N GLU A 132 14.75 -2.05 24.64
CA GLU A 132 15.66 -1.49 25.64
C GLU A 132 17.08 -1.35 25.08
N TYR A 133 17.61 -2.35 24.38
CA TYR A 133 18.92 -2.27 23.73
C TYR A 133 18.97 -1.15 22.69
N LEU A 134 17.92 -1.00 21.90
CA LEU A 134 17.83 0.09 20.92
C LEU A 134 17.76 1.46 21.62
N ALA A 135 17.00 1.57 22.73
CA ALA A 135 16.91 2.80 23.52
C ALA A 135 18.27 3.22 24.09
N GLU A 136 19.06 2.27 24.61
CA GLU A 136 20.40 2.55 25.11
C GLU A 136 21.36 2.94 23.99
N THR A 137 21.34 2.20 22.87
CA THR A 137 22.25 2.41 21.75
C THR A 137 22.00 3.73 21.02
N LEU A 138 20.74 4.11 20.89
CA LEU A 138 20.27 5.27 20.12
C LEU A 138 19.75 6.42 21.00
N ALA A 139 19.99 6.40 22.30
CA ALA A 139 19.42 7.36 23.28
C ALA A 139 19.56 8.84 22.90
N LYS A 140 20.59 9.19 22.13
CA LYS A 140 20.87 10.57 21.69
C LYS A 140 20.33 10.90 20.30
N ALA A 141 19.66 9.97 19.67
CA ALA A 141 19.10 10.18 18.34
C ALA A 141 17.76 10.91 18.45
N GLU A 142 17.60 11.97 17.67
CA GLU A 142 16.29 12.52 17.36
C GLU A 142 15.71 11.73 16.19
N VAL A 143 14.48 11.25 16.34
CA VAL A 143 13.80 10.46 15.31
C VAL A 143 12.50 11.10 14.87
N GLU A 144 12.22 10.98 13.58
CA GLU A 144 10.92 11.31 13.02
C GLU A 144 10.02 10.08 13.08
N VAL A 145 8.93 10.19 13.79
CA VAL A 145 7.93 9.14 13.94
C VAL A 145 6.57 9.64 13.46
N MET A 146 5.70 8.72 13.09
CA MET A 146 4.30 9.01 12.84
C MET A 146 3.52 8.94 14.15
N ALA A 147 2.72 9.98 14.45
CA ALA A 147 1.89 10.05 15.65
C ALA A 147 0.53 10.73 15.36
N GLY A 148 -0.50 10.44 16.14
CA GLY A 148 -1.85 10.97 15.94
C GLY A 148 -2.59 10.33 14.75
N ARG A 149 -2.25 9.10 14.38
CA ARG A 149 -2.77 8.43 13.17
C ARG A 149 -4.18 7.89 13.35
N GLU A 150 -4.56 7.47 14.55
CA GLU A 150 -5.86 6.82 14.83
C GLU A 150 -7.06 7.75 14.63
N GLY A 151 -6.84 9.07 14.65
CA GLY A 151 -7.87 10.07 14.40
C GLY A 151 -8.09 10.43 12.92
N ASP A 152 -7.33 9.85 12.00
CA ASP A 152 -7.39 10.16 10.57
C ASP A 152 -7.45 8.91 9.71
N ASP A 153 -8.60 8.65 9.10
CA ASP A 153 -8.77 7.52 8.18
C ASP A 153 -7.85 7.60 6.95
N ASN A 154 -7.26 8.74 6.66
CA ASN A 154 -6.36 8.95 5.52
C ASN A 154 -4.90 9.22 5.94
N TYR A 155 -4.49 8.73 7.11
CA TYR A 155 -3.18 9.02 7.70
C TYR A 155 -1.98 8.73 6.78
N GLU A 156 -2.06 7.75 5.87
CA GLU A 156 -0.98 7.49 4.92
C GLU A 156 -0.89 8.58 3.85
N VAL A 157 -2.02 9.01 3.30
CA VAL A 157 -2.10 10.11 2.32
C VAL A 157 -1.72 11.45 2.99
N ASN A 158 -2.16 11.64 4.23
CA ASN A 158 -1.89 12.81 5.07
C ASN A 158 -0.60 12.68 5.89
N SER A 159 0.29 11.77 5.56
CA SER A 159 1.45 11.40 6.36
C SER A 159 2.30 12.58 6.84
N ASN A 160 2.39 13.65 6.06
CA ASN A 160 3.12 14.87 6.47
C ASN A 160 2.53 15.56 7.71
N GLN A 161 1.23 15.37 8.00
CA GLN A 161 0.56 15.96 9.17
C GLN A 161 0.81 15.16 10.45
N HIS A 162 1.23 13.91 10.31
CA HIS A 162 1.45 12.98 11.42
C HIS A 162 2.93 12.85 11.81
N ARG A 163 3.84 13.56 11.15
CA ARG A 163 5.27 13.53 11.43
C ARG A 163 5.60 14.33 12.69
N THR A 164 6.27 13.69 13.66
CA THR A 164 6.69 14.31 14.91
C THR A 164 8.13 13.91 15.21
N GLN A 165 8.94 14.88 15.64
CA GLN A 165 10.30 14.64 16.10
C GLN A 165 10.30 14.41 17.62
N MET A 166 11.05 13.40 18.08
CA MET A 166 11.26 13.15 19.50
C MET A 166 12.56 12.38 19.76
N PRO A 167 13.12 12.43 20.99
CA PRO A 167 14.23 11.58 21.39
C PRO A 167 13.86 10.09 21.25
N PHE A 168 14.81 9.28 20.81
CA PHE A 168 14.54 7.85 20.55
C PHE A 168 14.19 7.06 21.81
N ASP A 169 14.82 7.38 22.94
CA ASP A 169 14.51 6.77 24.23
C ASP A 169 13.08 7.10 24.71
N GLU A 170 12.62 8.34 24.49
CA GLU A 170 11.22 8.73 24.76
C GLU A 170 10.26 7.95 23.85
N TYR A 171 10.60 7.80 22.57
CA TYR A 171 9.82 7.01 21.62
C TYR A 171 9.69 5.56 22.11
N VAL A 172 10.81 4.90 22.46
CA VAL A 172 10.80 3.53 22.98
C VAL A 172 9.93 3.41 24.23
N ALA A 173 10.07 4.34 25.18
CA ALA A 173 9.26 4.33 26.39
C ALA A 173 7.75 4.38 26.10
N LYS A 174 7.33 5.18 25.10
CA LYS A 174 5.95 5.24 24.64
C LYS A 174 5.50 3.92 23.99
N VAL A 175 6.34 3.30 23.15
CA VAL A 175 6.06 2.01 22.52
C VAL A 175 5.85 0.93 23.58
N LEU A 176 6.76 0.83 24.56
CA LEU A 176 6.67 -0.16 25.65
C LEU A 176 5.46 0.05 26.58
N ALA A 177 4.99 1.28 26.73
CA ALA A 177 3.79 1.59 27.49
C ALA A 177 2.48 1.30 26.74
N THR A 178 2.55 0.89 25.47
CA THR A 178 1.41 0.70 24.58
C THR A 178 1.23 -0.77 24.29
N GLU A 179 0.09 -1.35 24.71
CA GLU A 179 -0.22 -2.76 24.44
C GLU A 179 -0.64 -2.97 22.97
N TRP A 180 -1.54 -2.12 22.46
CA TRP A 180 -2.05 -2.19 21.09
C TRP A 180 -2.45 -0.80 20.61
N SER A 181 -1.82 -0.31 19.53
CA SER A 181 -2.18 0.96 18.90
C SER A 181 -1.59 1.10 17.50
N ASN A 182 -2.29 1.83 16.64
CA ASN A 182 -1.79 2.28 15.35
C ASN A 182 -1.34 3.76 15.38
N ASP A 183 -1.33 4.40 16.54
CA ASP A 183 -1.11 5.84 16.64
C ASP A 183 0.37 6.23 16.47
N LEU A 184 1.29 5.41 16.99
CA LEU A 184 2.71 5.72 17.05
C LEU A 184 3.54 4.70 16.25
N TYR A 185 4.27 5.14 15.23
CA TYR A 185 5.04 4.24 14.38
C TYR A 185 6.29 4.89 13.77
N LEU A 186 7.45 4.25 13.92
CA LEU A 186 8.67 4.57 13.20
C LEU A 186 8.63 3.84 11.85
N VAL A 187 8.35 4.58 10.78
CA VAL A 187 8.21 4.06 9.41
C VAL A 187 9.47 4.27 8.58
N ALA A 188 9.52 3.72 7.37
CA ALA A 188 10.62 3.97 6.41
C ALA A 188 10.88 5.47 6.20
N ASN A 189 12.04 5.78 5.65
CA ASN A 189 12.50 7.14 5.36
C ASN A 189 12.76 8.03 6.61
N ASN A 190 12.86 7.41 7.79
CA ASN A 190 13.22 8.10 9.04
C ASN A 190 14.71 8.50 9.10
N LYS A 191 15.54 8.05 8.15
CA LYS A 191 16.99 8.31 8.03
C LYS A 191 17.84 7.88 9.23
N LEU A 192 17.27 7.13 10.17
CA LEU A 192 17.97 6.75 11.39
C LEU A 192 19.20 5.91 11.10
N LEU A 193 19.08 4.88 10.26
CA LEU A 193 20.21 4.03 9.86
C LEU A 193 21.26 4.75 9.01
N GLU A 194 20.93 5.88 8.40
CA GLU A 194 21.91 6.72 7.68
C GLU A 194 22.74 7.58 8.66
N SER A 195 22.23 7.81 9.86
CA SER A 195 22.85 8.67 10.87
C SER A 195 24.08 8.03 11.49
N GLY A 196 25.04 8.86 11.93
CA GLY A 196 26.25 8.39 12.58
C GLY A 196 26.01 7.69 13.93
N VAL A 197 24.89 8.01 14.61
CA VAL A 197 24.54 7.39 15.89
C VAL A 197 24.11 5.93 15.74
N ALA A 198 23.60 5.54 14.58
CA ALA A 198 23.23 4.16 14.28
C ALA A 198 24.44 3.26 13.90
N GLY A 199 25.65 3.81 13.92
CA GLY A 199 26.87 3.05 13.59
C GLY A 199 26.95 1.67 14.23
N PRO A 200 26.74 1.52 15.55
CA PRO A 200 26.80 0.22 16.24
C PRO A 200 25.79 -0.81 15.73
N LEU A 201 24.62 -0.38 15.24
CA LEU A 201 23.60 -1.31 14.72
C LEU A 201 24.05 -2.01 13.45
N TRP A 202 24.95 -1.39 12.67
CA TRP A 202 25.48 -1.98 11.44
C TRP A 202 26.42 -3.18 11.65
N ASP A 203 26.86 -3.40 12.90
CA ASP A 203 27.65 -4.57 13.28
C ASP A 203 26.75 -5.78 13.61
N ASP A 204 25.44 -5.55 13.78
CA ASP A 204 24.48 -6.54 14.20
C ASP A 204 23.75 -7.24 13.06
N PHE A 205 23.91 -6.76 11.82
CA PHE A 205 23.31 -7.40 10.65
C PHE A 205 24.13 -7.24 9.38
N THR A 206 23.98 -8.18 8.48
CA THR A 206 24.68 -8.20 7.19
C THR A 206 23.67 -8.46 6.06
N LEU A 207 23.67 -7.59 5.05
CA LEU A 207 22.86 -7.80 3.86
C LEU A 207 23.44 -8.92 3.01
N ASP A 208 22.58 -9.86 2.62
CA ASP A 208 23.00 -11.06 1.87
C ASP A 208 23.45 -10.68 0.45
N ALA A 209 24.74 -10.85 0.19
CA ALA A 209 25.36 -10.51 -1.10
C ALA A 209 24.90 -11.41 -2.26
N ARG A 210 24.18 -12.52 -2.01
CA ARG A 210 23.54 -13.30 -3.08
C ARG A 210 22.52 -12.44 -3.84
N TYR A 211 21.80 -11.57 -3.13
CA TYR A 211 20.65 -10.81 -3.69
C TYR A 211 20.86 -9.30 -3.68
N LEU A 212 21.63 -8.78 -2.75
CA LEU A 212 21.75 -7.36 -2.43
C LEU A 212 23.14 -6.81 -2.73
N VAL A 213 23.24 -5.48 -2.84
CA VAL A 213 24.52 -4.75 -3.00
C VAL A 213 24.93 -4.16 -1.65
N PRO A 214 25.88 -4.77 -0.91
CA PRO A 214 26.23 -4.34 0.44
C PRO A 214 26.81 -2.91 0.54
N ASP A 215 27.45 -2.43 -0.51
CA ASP A 215 28.13 -1.11 -0.50
C ASP A 215 27.15 0.07 -0.45
N GLU A 216 25.91 -0.13 -0.91
CA GLU A 216 24.85 0.89 -0.88
C GLU A 216 23.91 0.75 0.34
N LYS A 217 24.24 -0.14 1.27
CA LYS A 217 23.37 -0.56 2.37
C LYS A 217 22.74 0.58 3.16
N ARG A 218 23.51 1.61 3.54
CA ARG A 218 23.03 2.69 4.42
C ARG A 218 21.94 3.53 3.76
N LYS A 219 22.04 3.80 2.49
CA LYS A 219 21.11 4.67 1.77
C LYS A 219 19.75 4.05 1.47
N PHE A 220 19.71 2.71 1.35
CA PHE A 220 18.53 1.97 0.90
C PHE A 220 18.04 0.96 1.94
N THR A 221 18.40 1.18 3.21
CA THR A 221 18.00 0.31 4.32
C THR A 221 17.30 1.13 5.38
N PHE A 222 16.15 0.64 5.83
CA PHE A 222 15.23 1.36 6.70
C PHE A 222 14.89 0.54 7.93
N LEU A 223 14.89 1.18 9.11
CA LEU A 223 14.44 0.60 10.37
C LEU A 223 12.94 0.89 10.54
N TRP A 224 12.19 -0.14 10.94
CA TRP A 224 10.79 -0.05 11.32
C TRP A 224 10.65 -0.49 12.76
N PHE A 225 9.95 0.28 13.57
CA PHE A 225 9.73 -0.08 14.97
C PHE A 225 8.39 0.50 15.44
N GLY A 226 7.61 -0.28 16.19
CA GLY A 226 6.35 0.17 16.74
C GLY A 226 5.67 -0.86 17.62
N PRO A 227 4.59 -0.47 18.33
CA PRO A 227 3.81 -1.37 19.15
C PRO A 227 3.00 -2.37 18.30
N ALA A 228 2.45 -3.38 18.94
CA ALA A 228 1.39 -4.19 18.35
C ALA A 228 0.23 -3.31 17.86
N GLY A 229 -0.42 -3.70 16.76
CA GLY A 229 -1.53 -2.94 16.17
C GLY A 229 -1.11 -1.87 15.16
N THR A 230 0.19 -1.61 14.95
CA THR A 230 0.60 -0.72 13.86
C THR A 230 0.23 -1.29 12.50
N VAL A 231 -0.34 -0.44 11.65
CA VAL A 231 -0.82 -0.79 10.31
C VAL A 231 -0.16 0.09 9.26
N THR A 232 0.37 -0.53 8.20
CA THR A 232 0.60 0.16 6.93
C THR A 232 -0.51 -0.27 5.97
N LYS A 233 -1.35 0.70 5.56
CA LYS A 233 -2.54 0.44 4.71
C LYS A 233 -2.16 -0.17 3.37
N LEU A 234 -3.14 -0.77 2.70
CA LEU A 234 -2.96 -1.40 1.40
C LEU A 234 -2.36 -0.41 0.39
N HIS A 235 -1.15 -0.69 -0.03
CA HIS A 235 -0.39 0.11 -0.99
C HIS A 235 0.52 -0.78 -1.84
N HIS A 236 1.11 -0.22 -2.88
CA HIS A 236 2.20 -0.86 -3.60
C HIS A 236 3.44 0.03 -3.61
N ASP A 237 4.62 -0.57 -3.69
CA ASP A 237 5.86 0.16 -3.83
C ASP A 237 6.32 0.26 -5.29
N LEU A 238 7.14 1.28 -5.57
CA LEU A 238 7.68 1.56 -6.90
C LEU A 238 8.95 0.76 -7.19
N MET A 239 9.38 -0.09 -6.26
CA MET A 239 10.57 -0.94 -6.35
C MET A 239 10.38 -2.22 -5.54
N ASN A 240 11.24 -3.21 -5.80
CA ASN A 240 11.27 -4.43 -5.00
C ASN A 240 11.83 -4.14 -3.61
N ILE A 241 11.32 -4.85 -2.60
CA ILE A 241 11.72 -4.74 -1.20
C ILE A 241 12.08 -6.12 -0.66
N LEU A 242 13.15 -6.20 0.11
CA LEU A 242 13.41 -7.33 1.00
C LEU A 242 13.19 -6.85 2.44
N PHE A 243 12.18 -7.42 3.08
CA PHE A 243 11.72 -7.05 4.42
C PHE A 243 12.13 -8.13 5.42
N HIS A 244 13.07 -7.82 6.32
CA HIS A 244 13.60 -8.73 7.33
C HIS A 244 12.90 -8.47 8.66
N GLN A 245 12.34 -9.49 9.27
CA GLN A 245 11.75 -9.43 10.59
C GLN A 245 12.79 -9.78 11.65
N VAL A 246 13.04 -8.84 12.57
CA VAL A 246 14.08 -8.98 13.60
C VAL A 246 13.47 -9.38 14.94
N ASP A 247 12.40 -8.71 15.37
CA ASP A 247 11.72 -9.00 16.63
C ASP A 247 10.20 -8.83 16.46
N GLY A 248 9.40 -9.63 17.17
CA GLY A 248 7.96 -9.68 17.05
C GLY A 248 7.46 -10.24 15.71
N TRP A 249 6.14 -10.28 15.53
CA TRP A 249 5.48 -10.86 14.35
C TRP A 249 4.69 -9.82 13.58
N LYS A 250 4.73 -9.94 12.25
CA LYS A 250 3.88 -9.15 11.34
C LYS A 250 3.11 -10.04 10.38
N GLN A 251 1.87 -9.64 10.10
CA GLN A 251 1.04 -10.24 9.06
C GLN A 251 1.03 -9.34 7.84
N PHE A 252 1.26 -9.93 6.68
CA PHE A 252 1.10 -9.29 5.37
C PHE A 252 -0.11 -9.89 4.66
N ILE A 253 -0.89 -9.01 4.03
CA ILE A 253 -1.86 -9.38 3.01
C ILE A 253 -1.29 -8.87 1.69
N LEU A 254 -0.98 -9.78 0.78
CA LEU A 254 -0.37 -9.50 -0.52
C LEU A 254 -1.40 -9.70 -1.63
N ILE A 255 -1.44 -8.77 -2.60
CA ILE A 255 -2.35 -8.86 -3.74
C ILE A 255 -1.55 -8.60 -5.02
N SER A 256 -1.73 -9.47 -6.01
CA SER A 256 -1.02 -9.39 -7.30
C SER A 256 -1.25 -8.04 -8.00
N PRO A 257 -0.24 -7.47 -8.67
CA PRO A 257 -0.43 -6.27 -9.51
C PRO A 257 -1.46 -6.47 -10.63
N LEU A 258 -1.75 -7.71 -11.03
CA LEU A 258 -2.82 -8.03 -11.98
C LEU A 258 -4.23 -7.69 -11.46
N GLU A 259 -4.38 -7.48 -10.15
CA GLU A 259 -5.64 -7.09 -9.51
C GLU A 259 -5.81 -5.57 -9.34
N THR A 260 -4.82 -4.76 -9.76
CA THR A 260 -4.78 -3.30 -9.51
C THR A 260 -6.09 -2.59 -9.88
N HIS A 261 -6.73 -2.96 -11.00
CA HIS A 261 -7.98 -2.36 -11.46
C HIS A 261 -9.20 -2.65 -10.57
N ARG A 262 -9.04 -3.51 -9.55
CA ARG A 262 -10.08 -3.90 -8.58
C ARG A 262 -9.89 -3.27 -7.19
N LEU A 263 -8.77 -2.58 -6.98
CA LEU A 263 -8.33 -2.15 -5.66
C LEU A 263 -8.67 -0.69 -5.30
N SER A 264 -9.44 0.02 -6.12
CA SER A 264 -9.81 1.42 -5.83
C SER A 264 -8.60 2.31 -5.49
N ASN A 265 -7.60 2.32 -6.36
CA ASN A 265 -6.46 3.22 -6.23
C ASN A 265 -6.85 4.62 -6.72
N THR A 266 -7.10 5.54 -5.82
CA THR A 266 -7.57 6.89 -6.13
C THR A 266 -6.49 7.96 -5.96
N VAL A 267 -5.49 7.73 -5.10
CA VAL A 267 -4.40 8.66 -4.83
C VAL A 267 -3.08 7.92 -4.62
N GLY A 268 -2.05 8.33 -5.35
CA GLY A 268 -0.69 7.85 -5.17
C GLY A 268 -0.61 6.32 -5.28
N VAL A 269 0.07 5.73 -4.33
CA VAL A 269 0.29 4.27 -4.27
C VAL A 269 -0.74 3.55 -3.39
N TYR A 270 -1.73 4.25 -2.83
CA TYR A 270 -2.65 3.71 -1.83
C TYR A 270 -3.97 3.24 -2.44
N SER A 271 -4.56 2.22 -1.81
CA SER A 271 -5.92 1.75 -2.05
C SER A 271 -6.85 2.22 -0.94
N ASP A 272 -8.10 2.56 -1.30
CA ASP A 272 -9.14 2.88 -0.32
C ASP A 272 -9.73 1.62 0.35
N VAL A 273 -9.36 0.43 -0.12
CA VAL A 273 -9.86 -0.84 0.41
C VAL A 273 -9.06 -1.25 1.62
N ASP A 274 -9.74 -1.53 2.73
CA ASP A 274 -9.16 -2.30 3.83
C ASP A 274 -9.28 -3.80 3.50
N PRO A 275 -8.18 -4.51 3.24
CA PRO A 275 -8.24 -5.92 2.86
C PRO A 275 -8.56 -6.86 4.03
N GLN A 276 -8.47 -6.40 5.28
CA GLN A 276 -8.86 -7.18 6.46
C GLN A 276 -10.38 -7.21 6.64
N THR A 277 -11.05 -6.08 6.35
CA THR A 277 -12.51 -5.92 6.52
C THR A 277 -13.11 -5.19 5.31
N PRO A 278 -13.06 -5.80 4.09
CA PRO A 278 -13.42 -5.11 2.87
C PRO A 278 -14.92 -4.77 2.81
N ASN A 279 -15.22 -3.50 2.59
CA ASN A 279 -16.60 -3.05 2.36
C ASN A 279 -17.01 -3.34 0.91
N LEU A 280 -17.60 -4.52 0.67
CA LEU A 280 -17.99 -4.97 -0.68
C LEU A 280 -19.14 -4.16 -1.29
N THR A 281 -19.93 -3.45 -0.48
CA THR A 281 -20.95 -2.53 -1.00
C THR A 281 -20.30 -1.30 -1.62
N ARG A 282 -19.26 -0.75 -0.99
CA ARG A 282 -18.49 0.38 -1.50
C ARG A 282 -17.51 -0.05 -2.61
N PHE A 283 -16.92 -1.23 -2.48
CA PHE A 283 -15.88 -1.75 -3.38
C PHE A 283 -16.26 -3.12 -3.98
N PRO A 284 -17.33 -3.20 -4.80
CA PRO A 284 -17.85 -4.50 -5.27
C PRO A 284 -16.85 -5.28 -6.14
N ARG A 285 -15.93 -4.60 -6.85
CA ARG A 285 -14.88 -5.25 -7.64
C ARG A 285 -13.89 -6.05 -6.80
N TYR A 286 -13.73 -5.68 -5.52
CA TYR A 286 -12.83 -6.38 -4.60
C TYR A 286 -13.28 -7.82 -4.30
N GLN A 287 -14.57 -8.14 -4.48
CA GLN A 287 -15.07 -9.51 -4.28
C GLN A 287 -14.35 -10.57 -5.14
N ALA A 288 -13.78 -10.16 -6.28
CA ALA A 288 -13.05 -11.05 -7.17
C ALA A 288 -11.54 -11.10 -6.90
N VAL A 289 -11.04 -10.31 -5.95
CA VAL A 289 -9.62 -10.27 -5.58
C VAL A 289 -9.24 -11.52 -4.78
N ARG A 290 -8.04 -12.04 -5.03
CA ARG A 290 -7.46 -13.18 -4.30
C ARG A 290 -6.24 -12.72 -3.49
N PRO A 291 -6.41 -12.36 -2.22
CA PRO A 291 -5.29 -12.00 -1.36
C PRO A 291 -4.53 -13.24 -0.89
N PHE A 292 -3.21 -13.10 -0.80
CA PHE A 292 -2.32 -14.04 -0.11
C PHE A 292 -2.09 -13.52 1.30
N GLN A 293 -2.04 -14.40 2.28
CA GLN A 293 -1.69 -14.03 3.64
C GLN A 293 -0.39 -14.73 4.03
N VAL A 294 0.52 -13.99 4.64
CA VAL A 294 1.76 -14.52 5.18
C VAL A 294 2.13 -13.82 6.48
N SER A 295 2.47 -14.59 7.49
CA SER A 295 3.06 -14.08 8.73
C SER A 295 4.57 -14.27 8.69
N VAL A 296 5.30 -13.25 9.08
CA VAL A 296 6.77 -13.26 9.20
C VAL A 296 7.16 -13.02 10.65
N GLY A 297 8.06 -13.82 11.14
CA GLY A 297 8.61 -13.77 12.49
C GLY A 297 10.13 -13.57 12.48
N PRO A 298 10.76 -13.49 13.65
CA PRO A 298 12.20 -13.30 13.77
C PRO A 298 13.00 -14.31 12.94
N GLY A 299 13.89 -13.83 12.08
CA GLY A 299 14.70 -14.65 11.16
C GLY A 299 14.12 -14.81 9.76
N ASP A 300 12.86 -14.45 9.53
CA ASP A 300 12.25 -14.43 8.20
C ASP A 300 12.62 -13.18 7.41
N ALA A 301 12.79 -13.32 6.10
CA ALA A 301 12.87 -12.20 5.17
C ALA A 301 11.85 -12.35 4.03
N LEU A 302 10.90 -11.44 3.93
CA LEU A 302 9.89 -11.44 2.87
C LEU A 302 10.36 -10.59 1.69
N PHE A 303 10.47 -11.21 0.52
CA PHE A 303 10.59 -10.50 -0.73
C PHE A 303 9.21 -10.03 -1.20
N VAL A 304 9.02 -8.72 -1.27
CA VAL A 304 7.83 -8.07 -1.84
C VAL A 304 8.22 -7.51 -3.20
N PRO A 305 7.75 -8.10 -4.31
CA PRO A 305 8.08 -7.61 -5.64
C PRO A 305 7.42 -6.27 -5.94
N VAL A 306 8.05 -5.50 -6.82
CA VAL A 306 7.52 -4.21 -7.29
C VAL A 306 6.09 -4.33 -7.80
N GLY A 307 5.24 -3.40 -7.40
CA GLY A 307 3.83 -3.34 -7.79
C GLY A 307 2.90 -4.31 -7.05
N TRP A 308 3.42 -5.23 -6.24
CA TRP A 308 2.58 -6.04 -5.38
C TRP A 308 1.95 -5.17 -4.31
N TRP A 309 0.63 -5.20 -4.26
CA TRP A 309 -0.13 -4.55 -3.21
C TRP A 309 0.06 -5.28 -1.91
N HIS A 310 0.32 -4.54 -0.84
CA HIS A 310 0.51 -5.14 0.47
C HIS A 310 -0.07 -4.27 1.58
N HIS A 311 -0.66 -4.95 2.54
CA HIS A 311 -1.15 -4.39 3.79
C HIS A 311 -0.40 -5.10 4.90
N VAL A 312 0.09 -4.35 5.88
CA VAL A 312 0.93 -4.91 6.95
C VAL A 312 0.35 -4.56 8.30
N THR A 313 0.21 -5.56 9.17
CA THR A 313 -0.21 -5.37 10.57
C THR A 313 0.84 -5.98 11.49
N ALA A 314 1.31 -5.23 12.47
CA ALA A 314 2.14 -5.76 13.54
C ALA A 314 1.25 -6.51 14.56
N LEU A 315 1.55 -7.79 14.78
CA LEU A 315 0.82 -8.63 15.74
C LEU A 315 1.36 -8.49 17.16
N GLU A 316 2.60 -8.04 17.27
CA GLU A 316 3.34 -7.79 18.49
C GLU A 316 4.13 -6.48 18.35
N THR A 317 4.67 -5.96 19.44
CA THR A 317 5.73 -4.93 19.36
C THR A 317 6.82 -5.49 18.46
N SER A 318 7.22 -4.75 17.44
CA SER A 318 8.02 -5.33 16.37
C SER A 318 9.12 -4.43 15.86
N ILE A 319 10.27 -5.03 15.56
CA ILE A 319 11.44 -4.41 14.96
C ILE A 319 11.73 -5.11 13.64
N SER A 320 11.87 -4.33 12.56
CA SER A 320 12.13 -4.87 11.24
C SER A 320 13.13 -4.00 10.47
N VAL A 321 13.84 -4.62 9.52
CA VAL A 321 14.73 -3.92 8.60
C VAL A 321 14.30 -4.21 7.18
N SER A 322 14.04 -3.18 6.38
CA SER A 322 13.79 -3.37 4.95
C SER A 322 14.90 -2.76 4.10
N THR A 323 15.17 -3.35 2.95
CA THR A 323 16.14 -2.84 1.98
C THR A 323 15.63 -2.96 0.55
N THR A 324 16.10 -2.02 -0.29
CA THR A 324 15.77 -1.96 -1.72
C THR A 324 17.01 -2.06 -2.61
N SER A 325 18.20 -2.30 -2.03
CA SER A 325 19.49 -2.33 -2.74
C SER A 325 19.77 -3.68 -3.43
N PHE A 326 18.90 -4.11 -4.34
CA PHE A 326 19.10 -5.35 -5.09
C PHE A 326 20.23 -5.26 -6.12
N ARG A 327 20.86 -6.40 -6.42
CA ARG A 327 21.88 -6.54 -7.49
C ARG A 327 21.30 -6.40 -8.90
N TYR A 328 20.00 -6.46 -9.02
CA TYR A 328 19.26 -6.36 -10.30
C TYR A 328 18.64 -4.99 -10.46
N PRO A 329 18.28 -4.58 -11.69
CA PRO A 329 17.56 -3.33 -11.91
C PRO A 329 16.30 -3.26 -11.02
N ASN A 330 16.20 -2.21 -10.20
CA ASN A 330 15.13 -2.03 -9.22
C ASN A 330 14.45 -0.67 -9.36
N SER A 331 14.29 -0.19 -10.58
CA SER A 331 13.57 1.05 -10.89
C SER A 331 12.61 0.79 -12.04
N VAL A 332 11.31 0.91 -11.75
CA VAL A 332 10.26 0.70 -12.75
C VAL A 332 9.41 1.98 -12.80
N PRO A 333 9.16 2.54 -13.98
CA PRO A 333 8.28 3.69 -14.11
C PRO A 333 6.82 3.30 -13.81
N TRP A 334 6.16 4.08 -12.96
CA TRP A 334 4.76 3.93 -12.60
C TRP A 334 3.97 5.19 -12.86
N ALA A 335 2.73 5.03 -13.30
CA ALA A 335 1.76 6.11 -13.40
C ALA A 335 0.71 5.93 -12.27
N ASN A 336 0.78 6.79 -11.27
CA ASN A 336 -0.18 6.78 -10.16
C ASN A 336 -1.14 7.97 -10.24
N PRO A 337 -2.38 7.85 -9.73
CA PRO A 337 -3.28 8.97 -9.61
C PRO A 337 -2.69 10.07 -8.72
N THR A 338 -2.79 11.33 -9.16
CA THR A 338 -2.23 12.48 -8.43
C THR A 338 -3.27 13.37 -7.78
N LYS A 339 -4.56 13.13 -8.04
CA LYS A 339 -5.69 13.90 -7.51
C LYS A 339 -6.76 12.96 -6.96
N ILE A 340 -7.36 13.36 -5.85
CA ILE A 340 -8.59 12.74 -5.34
C ILE A 340 -9.72 13.11 -6.29
N LEU A 341 -10.40 12.13 -6.83
CA LEU A 341 -11.54 12.31 -7.74
C LEU A 341 -12.83 12.55 -6.94
#